data_6768fcf3cec669fcb847a8b5fc8f8770
#
_entry.id   6768fcf3cec669fcb847a8b5fc8f8770
#
_cell.length_a   1.000
_cell.length_b   1.000
_cell.length_c   1.000
_cell.angle_alpha   90.00
_cell.angle_beta   90.00
_cell.angle_gamma   90.00
#
_symmetry.space_group_name_H-M   'P 1'
#
loop_
_entity.id
_entity.type
_entity.pdbx_description
1 polymer ?
#
loop_
_entity_poly.entity_id
_entity_poly.type
_entity_poly.pdbx_seq_one_letter_code
_entity_poly.pdbx_strand_id
1 'polypeptide(L)'
;RDPEMSRGLGDVYKRQVVPPGRQQVDSLRSDSLGQGIASSHRRGMRDTLQPDSLRMDTLAASGKKKQPLDAPVTYEANDSIVFTQGGYAHLYGQGKVNYQQIELAADVITMNMDSSTVYAHGVEDSLGVKKGTPVFKDGETPYETNTIRYNFKSKKGIISNVVSQQGEGYVTGNNAKKGANDELYMKSGRYTTCDHHEHPHFYMQMTYAKVRPKKNVVTGPAYLVVEDVPLPLAVPFFFFPFSSSYSSGFLMPTYMDDSSRGFGLTDGGYYFAISDKMDLKLRADIFTKGSWALNAESNYIKRYKYSGLFQASYK
;
A
#
# COMPACT_ATOMS: atom_id res chain seq x y z
N ARG A 1 45.42 34.01 -12.94
CA ARG A 1 45.73 33.11 -14.07
C ARG A 1 44.86 31.91 -13.98
N ASP A 2 43.78 31.99 -14.71
CA ASP A 2 43.07 30.84 -15.28
C ASP A 2 44.02 30.02 -16.15
N PRO A 3 43.70 28.84 -16.56
CA PRO A 3 42.49 28.54 -17.35
C PRO A 3 41.84 27.20 -17.03
N GLU A 4 40.54 27.19 -17.25
CA GLU A 4 39.83 26.54 -18.36
C GLU A 4 39.89 25.02 -18.47
N MET A 5 38.72 24.60 -18.77
CA MET A 5 38.32 23.47 -19.62
C MET A 5 37.90 22.21 -18.85
N SER A 6 36.88 21.54 -19.21
CA SER A 6 36.06 21.53 -20.41
C SER A 6 35.01 20.42 -20.26
N ARG A 7 33.83 20.73 -20.74
CA ARG A 7 32.98 19.90 -21.61
C ARG A 7 33.04 18.39 -21.48
N GLY A 8 31.91 17.84 -21.16
CA GLY A 8 31.59 16.43 -21.40
C GLY A 8 30.06 16.25 -21.42
N LEU A 9 29.41 16.78 -22.44
CA LEU A 9 28.05 16.38 -22.80
C LEU A 9 28.12 14.96 -23.35
N GLY A 10 27.55 14.01 -22.63
CA GLY A 10 27.25 12.68 -23.13
C GLY A 10 25.78 12.61 -23.52
N ASP A 11 25.52 12.70 -24.80
CA ASP A 11 24.24 12.46 -25.42
C ASP A 11 23.71 11.07 -25.04
N VAL A 12 22.57 11.04 -24.36
CA VAL A 12 21.81 9.84 -24.13
C VAL A 12 20.99 9.57 -25.40
N TYR A 13 21.42 8.59 -26.15
CA TYR A 13 20.71 8.02 -27.29
C TYR A 13 19.31 7.53 -26.89
N LYS A 14 18.29 8.23 -27.35
CA LYS A 14 16.93 7.72 -27.45
C LYS A 14 16.89 6.67 -28.58
N ARG A 15 16.95 5.41 -28.25
CA ARG A 15 16.49 4.35 -29.16
C ARG A 15 14.97 4.30 -29.12
N GLN A 16 14.34 4.84 -30.14
CA GLN A 16 12.97 4.52 -30.51
C GLN A 16 12.94 3.06 -31.02
N VAL A 17 12.26 2.21 -30.29
CA VAL A 17 11.89 0.89 -30.79
C VAL A 17 10.57 1.05 -31.55
N VAL A 18 10.64 0.84 -32.84
CA VAL A 18 9.50 0.77 -33.75
C VAL A 18 8.77 -0.55 -33.53
N PRO A 19 7.45 -0.58 -33.31
CA PRO A 19 6.72 -1.84 -33.20
C PRO A 19 6.53 -2.46 -34.60
N PRO A 20 6.63 -3.80 -34.76
CA PRO A 20 6.38 -4.47 -36.03
C PRO A 20 4.89 -4.44 -36.36
N GLY A 21 4.65 -4.28 -37.67
CA GLY A 21 3.38 -3.97 -38.28
C GLY A 21 2.30 -5.03 -38.07
N ARG A 22 1.10 -4.50 -37.97
CA ARG A 22 -0.18 -5.19 -38.17
C ARG A 22 -0.22 -5.80 -39.55
N GLN A 23 -0.30 -7.11 -39.66
CA GLN A 23 -0.82 -7.76 -40.88
C GLN A 23 -2.33 -7.84 -40.77
N GLN A 24 -2.97 -7.09 -41.60
CA GLN A 24 -4.37 -7.17 -42.00
C GLN A 24 -4.54 -8.46 -42.82
N VAL A 25 -5.47 -9.31 -42.43
CA VAL A 25 -5.99 -10.37 -43.28
C VAL A 25 -7.46 -10.07 -43.51
N ASP A 26 -7.72 -9.70 -44.75
CA ASP A 26 -9.03 -9.39 -45.29
C ASP A 26 -9.98 -10.58 -45.28
N SER A 27 -11.18 -10.24 -44.95
CA SER A 27 -12.49 -10.70 -45.39
C SER A 27 -12.59 -11.89 -46.35
N LEU A 28 -13.40 -12.82 -46.01
CA LEU A 28 -14.38 -13.36 -46.99
C LEU A 28 -15.74 -13.55 -46.34
N ARG A 29 -16.62 -12.77 -46.85
CA ARG A 29 -18.07 -12.74 -46.68
C ARG A 29 -18.65 -13.90 -47.49
N SER A 30 -19.56 -14.65 -46.93
CA SER A 30 -20.59 -15.34 -47.73
C SER A 30 -21.90 -15.35 -46.95
N ASP A 31 -22.81 -14.59 -47.53
CA ASP A 31 -24.24 -14.63 -47.29
C ASP A 31 -24.80 -15.99 -47.75
N SER A 32 -25.75 -16.54 -47.01
CA SER A 32 -26.93 -17.12 -47.62
C SER A 32 -28.07 -17.26 -46.64
N LEU A 33 -29.13 -16.66 -47.07
CA LEU A 33 -30.52 -16.75 -46.64
C LEU A 33 -31.06 -18.18 -46.63
N GLY A 34 -32.02 -18.42 -45.79
CA GLY A 34 -32.87 -19.63 -45.85
C GLY A 34 -33.95 -19.65 -44.79
N GLN A 35 -35.06 -19.10 -45.13
CA GLN A 35 -36.37 -19.13 -44.46
C GLN A 35 -36.92 -20.54 -44.25
N GLY A 36 -37.79 -20.67 -43.24
CA GLY A 36 -39.02 -21.43 -43.51
C GLY A 36 -39.50 -22.40 -42.46
N ILE A 37 -40.50 -21.99 -41.69
CA ILE A 37 -41.86 -22.56 -41.54
C ILE A 37 -41.98 -23.85 -40.71
N ALA A 38 -42.58 -23.71 -39.58
CA ALA A 38 -43.83 -24.21 -38.96
C ALA A 38 -44.26 -25.68 -39.11
N SER A 39 -44.80 -26.12 -37.99
CA SER A 39 -45.98 -26.97 -37.74
C SER A 39 -45.78 -28.48 -37.62
N SER A 40 -46.13 -28.94 -36.50
CA SER A 40 -47.35 -29.58 -36.01
C SER A 40 -47.32 -31.10 -35.87
N HIS A 41 -47.73 -31.49 -34.66
CA HIS A 41 -48.52 -32.68 -34.28
C HIS A 41 -48.18 -34.05 -34.86
N ARG A 42 -47.91 -35.03 -33.97
CA ARG A 42 -48.86 -36.10 -33.65
C ARG A 42 -48.31 -37.09 -32.61
N ARG A 43 -49.25 -37.49 -31.75
CA ARG A 43 -49.24 -38.60 -30.81
C ARG A 43 -48.89 -39.93 -31.50
N GLY A 44 -48.32 -40.83 -30.76
CA GLY A 44 -48.19 -42.22 -31.07
C GLY A 44 -47.59 -43.01 -29.91
N MET A 45 -48.44 -43.72 -29.25
CA MET A 45 -48.33 -44.66 -28.14
C MET A 45 -47.65 -45.97 -28.56
N ARG A 46 -46.98 -46.60 -27.61
CA ARG A 46 -46.83 -48.04 -27.31
C ARG A 46 -45.44 -48.60 -27.25
N ASP A 47 -45.18 -48.93 -26.04
CA ASP A 47 -44.85 -50.26 -25.44
C ASP A 47 -43.62 -51.02 -25.94
N THR A 48 -42.89 -51.35 -24.95
CA THR A 48 -42.41 -52.67 -24.49
C THR A 48 -40.86 -52.79 -24.39
N LEU A 49 -40.53 -53.25 -23.18
CA LEU A 49 -39.39 -54.12 -22.78
C LEU A 49 -38.09 -53.45 -22.40
N GLN A 50 -37.94 -53.44 -21.08
CA GLN A 50 -36.63 -53.43 -20.38
C GLN A 50 -35.77 -54.61 -20.78
N PRO A 51 -34.44 -54.48 -20.70
CA PRO A 51 -33.77 -55.23 -19.68
C PRO A 51 -32.89 -54.40 -18.77
N ASP A 52 -32.86 -54.85 -17.53
CA ASP A 52 -31.95 -54.47 -16.48
C ASP A 52 -30.50 -54.42 -16.96
N SER A 53 -29.80 -53.30 -16.69
CA SER A 53 -28.38 -53.28 -16.52
C SER A 53 -27.91 -52.17 -15.60
N LEU A 54 -27.58 -52.57 -14.40
CA LEU A 54 -26.53 -52.00 -13.55
C LEU A 54 -26.54 -50.46 -13.39
N ARG A 55 -27.26 -50.02 -12.38
CA ARG A 55 -27.00 -48.74 -11.72
C ARG A 55 -25.57 -48.76 -11.19
N MET A 56 -24.67 -48.18 -11.93
CA MET A 56 -23.40 -47.75 -11.42
C MET A 56 -23.65 -46.42 -10.69
N ASP A 57 -23.81 -46.51 -9.37
CA ASP A 57 -23.80 -45.35 -8.49
C ASP A 57 -22.45 -44.62 -8.64
N THR A 58 -22.38 -43.71 -9.57
CA THR A 58 -21.35 -42.68 -9.56
C THR A 58 -21.67 -41.77 -8.39
N LEU A 59 -21.00 -42.04 -7.28
CA LEU A 59 -20.83 -41.08 -6.20
C LEU A 59 -20.25 -39.80 -6.82
N ALA A 60 -21.14 -38.90 -7.16
CA ALA A 60 -20.79 -37.54 -7.49
C ALA A 60 -20.15 -36.93 -6.22
N ALA A 61 -18.86 -37.05 -6.13
CA ALA A 61 -18.06 -36.25 -5.21
C ALA A 61 -18.46 -34.81 -5.44
N SER A 62 -19.23 -34.26 -4.53
CA SER A 62 -19.56 -32.85 -4.44
C SER A 62 -18.27 -32.08 -4.14
N GLY A 63 -17.36 -32.05 -5.11
CA GLY A 63 -16.26 -31.13 -5.13
C GLY A 63 -16.86 -29.73 -5.29
N LYS A 64 -16.79 -28.92 -4.25
CA LYS A 64 -17.01 -27.48 -4.35
C LYS A 64 -16.23 -26.97 -5.54
N LYS A 65 -16.89 -26.64 -6.63
CA LYS A 65 -16.25 -26.00 -7.79
C LYS A 65 -15.57 -24.76 -7.26
N LYS A 66 -14.24 -24.78 -7.25
CA LYS A 66 -13.42 -23.62 -6.88
C LYS A 66 -13.79 -22.52 -7.87
N GLN A 67 -14.31 -21.41 -7.37
CA GLN A 67 -14.61 -20.27 -8.24
C GLN A 67 -13.28 -19.74 -8.78
N PRO A 68 -13.15 -19.54 -10.08
CA PRO A 68 -11.95 -18.97 -10.67
C PRO A 68 -11.72 -17.55 -10.14
N LEU A 69 -10.52 -17.04 -10.29
CA LEU A 69 -10.20 -15.64 -10.06
C LEU A 69 -10.94 -14.77 -11.09
N ASP A 70 -11.27 -13.54 -10.70
CA ASP A 70 -12.03 -12.59 -11.54
C ASP A 70 -11.24 -12.10 -12.76
N ALA A 71 -9.91 -12.27 -12.76
CA ALA A 71 -9.00 -11.89 -13.84
C ALA A 71 -7.87 -12.90 -13.99
N PRO A 72 -7.22 -12.97 -15.16
CA PRO A 72 -6.03 -13.79 -15.35
C PRO A 72 -4.87 -13.25 -14.52
N VAL A 73 -4.04 -14.15 -14.01
CA VAL A 73 -2.77 -13.84 -13.39
C VAL A 73 -1.68 -13.97 -14.45
N THR A 74 -0.92 -12.92 -14.68
CA THR A 74 0.27 -12.96 -15.54
C THR A 74 1.51 -13.10 -14.68
N TYR A 75 2.45 -13.92 -15.11
CA TYR A 75 3.70 -14.19 -14.39
C TYR A 75 4.86 -14.26 -15.36
N GLU A 76 6.01 -13.74 -14.93
CA GLU A 76 7.26 -13.70 -15.67
C GLU A 76 8.41 -14.04 -14.71
N ALA A 77 9.47 -14.63 -15.21
CA ALA A 77 10.71 -14.85 -14.45
C ALA A 77 11.89 -14.87 -15.42
N ASN A 78 13.06 -14.41 -14.96
CA ASN A 78 14.25 -14.35 -15.80
C ASN A 78 14.94 -15.70 -15.92
N ASP A 79 14.97 -16.50 -14.84
CA ASP A 79 15.71 -17.78 -14.86
C ASP A 79 14.82 -18.96 -15.24
N SER A 80 13.81 -19.26 -14.42
CA SER A 80 12.96 -20.42 -14.67
C SER A 80 11.58 -20.30 -14.02
N ILE A 81 10.62 -20.99 -14.62
CA ILE A 81 9.28 -21.20 -14.09
C ILE A 81 9.02 -22.68 -14.02
N VAL A 82 8.80 -23.22 -12.84
CA VAL A 82 8.59 -24.63 -12.58
C VAL A 82 7.18 -24.88 -12.07
N PHE A 83 6.42 -25.71 -12.78
CA PHE A 83 5.11 -26.16 -12.33
C PHE A 83 5.22 -27.54 -11.69
N THR A 84 4.68 -27.68 -10.49
CA THR A 84 4.68 -28.93 -9.76
C THR A 84 3.29 -29.51 -9.60
N GLN A 85 3.20 -30.82 -9.37
CA GLN A 85 1.94 -31.47 -9.05
C GLN A 85 1.33 -30.83 -7.78
N GLY A 86 0.01 -30.60 -7.77
CA GLY A 86 -0.68 -29.92 -6.67
C GLY A 86 -0.92 -28.44 -6.91
N GLY A 87 -0.77 -27.94 -8.15
CA GLY A 87 -1.11 -26.58 -8.54
C GLY A 87 -0.16 -25.51 -8.03
N TYR A 88 1.11 -25.85 -7.79
CA TYR A 88 2.15 -24.88 -7.46
C TYR A 88 2.94 -24.45 -8.69
N ALA A 89 3.23 -23.16 -8.74
CA ALA A 89 4.19 -22.57 -9.67
C ALA A 89 5.30 -21.88 -8.87
N HIS A 90 6.54 -22.18 -9.23
CA HIS A 90 7.73 -21.58 -8.64
C HIS A 90 8.43 -20.75 -9.70
N LEU A 91 8.65 -19.48 -9.42
CA LEU A 91 9.35 -18.53 -10.27
C LEU A 91 10.69 -18.21 -9.62
N TYR A 92 11.76 -18.29 -10.40
CA TYR A 92 13.13 -18.02 -9.96
C TYR A 92 13.75 -16.93 -10.82
N GLY A 93 14.57 -16.07 -10.19
CA GLY A 93 15.28 -15.00 -10.85
C GLY A 93 14.38 -13.82 -11.21
N GLN A 94 14.23 -12.89 -10.30
CA GLN A 94 13.45 -11.65 -10.51
C GLN A 94 12.02 -11.93 -11.04
N GLY A 95 11.34 -12.88 -10.42
CA GLY A 95 9.97 -13.20 -10.76
C GLY A 95 9.04 -11.99 -10.60
N LYS A 96 8.08 -11.86 -11.52
CA LYS A 96 7.00 -10.87 -11.45
C LYS A 96 5.67 -11.56 -11.59
N VAL A 97 4.72 -11.17 -10.76
CA VAL A 97 3.34 -11.64 -10.80
C VAL A 97 2.42 -10.43 -10.81
N ASN A 98 1.58 -10.34 -11.82
CA ASN A 98 0.61 -9.26 -11.97
C ASN A 98 -0.82 -9.81 -11.94
N TYR A 99 -1.65 -9.21 -11.12
CA TYR A 99 -3.07 -9.53 -11.00
C TYR A 99 -3.88 -8.24 -10.80
N GLN A 100 -4.67 -7.85 -11.79
CA GLN A 100 -5.42 -6.58 -11.78
C GLN A 100 -4.49 -5.37 -11.54
N GLN A 101 -4.58 -4.72 -10.37
CA GLN A 101 -3.74 -3.58 -9.97
C GLN A 101 -2.58 -4.00 -9.05
N ILE A 102 -2.47 -5.29 -8.78
CA ILE A 102 -1.45 -5.85 -7.89
C ILE A 102 -0.26 -6.29 -8.71
N GLU A 103 0.91 -5.83 -8.31
CA GLU A 103 2.20 -6.22 -8.86
C GLU A 103 3.09 -6.72 -7.71
N LEU A 104 3.65 -7.91 -7.87
CA LEU A 104 4.59 -8.50 -6.93
C LEU A 104 5.85 -8.89 -7.68
N ALA A 105 6.98 -8.33 -7.28
CA ALA A 105 8.29 -8.66 -7.82
C ALA A 105 9.19 -9.20 -6.69
N ALA A 106 9.92 -10.30 -6.92
CA ALA A 106 10.86 -10.90 -5.97
C ALA A 106 11.79 -11.88 -6.67
N ASP A 107 12.89 -12.24 -6.03
CA ASP A 107 13.79 -13.27 -6.59
C ASP A 107 13.14 -14.66 -6.63
N VAL A 108 12.42 -15.03 -5.58
CA VAL A 108 11.71 -16.30 -5.53
C VAL A 108 10.24 -16.06 -5.20
N ILE A 109 9.38 -16.54 -6.09
CA ILE A 109 7.92 -16.48 -5.90
C ILE A 109 7.35 -17.89 -6.01
N THR A 110 6.64 -18.32 -5.00
CA THR A 110 5.89 -19.58 -5.00
C THR A 110 4.40 -19.26 -5.00
N MET A 111 3.69 -19.66 -6.02
CA MET A 111 2.26 -19.46 -6.17
C MET A 111 1.51 -20.79 -6.08
N ASN A 112 0.48 -20.84 -5.25
CA ASN A 112 -0.48 -21.93 -5.23
C ASN A 112 -1.74 -21.49 -5.97
N MET A 113 -1.97 -22.07 -7.15
CA MET A 113 -3.10 -21.71 -8.01
C MET A 113 -4.44 -22.15 -7.41
N ASP A 114 -4.45 -23.26 -6.69
CA ASP A 114 -5.65 -23.81 -6.08
C ASP A 114 -6.21 -22.94 -4.97
N SER A 115 -5.34 -22.42 -4.10
CA SER A 115 -5.71 -21.54 -3.00
C SER A 115 -5.62 -20.05 -3.37
N SER A 116 -5.15 -19.72 -4.58
CA SER A 116 -4.90 -18.35 -5.04
C SER A 116 -3.97 -17.58 -4.09
N THR A 117 -2.97 -18.28 -3.55
CA THR A 117 -2.04 -17.72 -2.56
C THR A 117 -0.65 -17.65 -3.18
N VAL A 118 0.00 -16.52 -2.99
CA VAL A 118 1.40 -16.30 -3.37
C VAL A 118 2.25 -16.12 -2.12
N TYR A 119 3.45 -16.67 -2.16
CA TYR A 119 4.51 -16.46 -1.18
C TYR A 119 5.76 -16.00 -1.91
N ALA A 120 6.38 -14.92 -1.44
CA ALA A 120 7.58 -14.39 -2.05
C ALA A 120 8.63 -14.04 -1.00
N HIS A 121 9.89 -14.26 -1.36
CA HIS A 121 11.05 -13.92 -0.53
C HIS A 121 12.27 -13.63 -1.42
N GLY A 122 13.23 -12.89 -0.86
CA GLY A 122 14.53 -12.68 -1.45
C GLY A 122 15.46 -13.88 -1.18
N VAL A 123 16.60 -13.90 -1.84
CA VAL A 123 17.67 -14.89 -1.65
C VAL A 123 18.80 -14.25 -0.85
N GLU A 124 19.39 -14.98 0.08
CA GLU A 124 20.58 -14.54 0.81
C GLU A 124 21.83 -14.92 0.01
N ASP A 125 22.70 -13.95 -0.20
CA ASP A 125 24.01 -14.14 -0.79
C ASP A 125 24.96 -14.81 0.23
N SER A 126 26.10 -15.31 -0.26
CA SER A 126 27.14 -15.96 0.57
C SER A 126 27.67 -15.07 1.72
N LEU A 127 27.43 -13.77 1.64
CA LEU A 127 27.76 -12.79 2.67
C LEU A 127 26.61 -12.49 3.64
N GLY A 128 25.47 -13.20 3.52
CA GLY A 128 24.27 -12.97 4.34
C GLY A 128 23.44 -11.75 3.93
N VAL A 129 23.78 -11.11 2.81
CA VAL A 129 23.03 -9.97 2.30
C VAL A 129 21.82 -10.47 1.51
N LYS A 130 20.63 -10.01 1.86
CA LYS A 130 19.39 -10.35 1.14
C LYS A 130 19.32 -9.53 -0.15
N LYS A 131 19.16 -10.27 -1.27
CA LYS A 131 18.95 -9.69 -2.59
C LYS A 131 17.57 -10.06 -3.12
N GLY A 132 17.04 -9.23 -4.01
CA GLY A 132 15.74 -9.48 -4.63
C GLY A 132 14.59 -9.61 -3.65
N THR A 133 14.62 -8.79 -2.59
CA THR A 133 13.54 -8.72 -1.59
C THR A 133 12.22 -8.37 -2.27
N PRO A 134 11.09 -8.94 -1.82
CA PRO A 134 9.81 -8.70 -2.44
C PRO A 134 9.40 -7.24 -2.40
N VAL A 135 9.01 -6.73 -3.55
CA VAL A 135 8.34 -5.44 -3.71
C VAL A 135 6.90 -5.73 -4.11
N PHE A 136 5.99 -5.38 -3.24
CA PHE A 136 4.56 -5.56 -3.45
C PHE A 136 3.91 -4.20 -3.69
N LYS A 137 3.18 -4.08 -4.79
CA LYS A 137 2.45 -2.87 -5.14
C LYS A 137 0.98 -3.21 -5.30
N ASP A 138 0.13 -2.45 -4.61
CA ASP A 138 -1.31 -2.51 -4.75
C ASP A 138 -1.81 -1.08 -4.99
N GLY A 139 -2.19 -0.83 -6.24
CA GLY A 139 -2.42 0.54 -6.71
C GLY A 139 -1.11 1.32 -6.87
N GLU A 140 -0.99 2.47 -6.20
CA GLU A 140 0.16 3.39 -6.42
C GLU A 140 1.26 3.27 -5.36
N THR A 141 0.99 2.65 -4.22
CA THR A 141 1.96 2.63 -3.10
C THR A 141 2.73 1.31 -3.10
N PRO A 142 4.05 1.33 -3.30
CA PRO A 142 4.89 0.15 -3.15
C PRO A 142 5.19 -0.12 -1.68
N TYR A 143 5.33 -1.41 -1.35
CA TYR A 143 5.77 -1.92 -0.05
C TYR A 143 6.99 -2.80 -0.27
N GLU A 144 8.10 -2.43 0.32
CA GLU A 144 9.29 -3.27 0.37
C GLU A 144 9.20 -4.20 1.58
N THR A 145 9.55 -5.46 1.42
CA THR A 145 9.36 -6.47 2.46
C THR A 145 10.44 -7.54 2.41
N ASN A 146 10.70 -8.21 3.52
CA ASN A 146 11.57 -9.40 3.51
C ASN A 146 10.84 -10.63 3.01
N THR A 147 9.59 -10.80 3.44
CA THR A 147 8.72 -11.89 2.95
C THR A 147 7.28 -11.43 2.90
N ILE A 148 6.55 -11.91 1.92
CA ILE A 148 5.12 -11.66 1.79
C ILE A 148 4.37 -12.95 1.49
N ARG A 149 3.25 -13.14 2.16
CA ARG A 149 2.23 -14.13 1.80
C ARG A 149 0.93 -13.39 1.55
N TYR A 150 0.42 -13.50 0.35
CA TYR A 150 -0.79 -12.80 -0.08
C TYR A 150 -1.77 -13.75 -0.74
N ASN A 151 -3.05 -13.52 -0.52
CA ASN A 151 -4.13 -14.29 -1.14
C ASN A 151 -4.94 -13.37 -2.05
N PHE A 152 -4.92 -13.62 -3.34
CA PHE A 152 -5.57 -12.80 -4.36
C PHE A 152 -7.10 -12.77 -4.22
N LYS A 153 -7.70 -13.87 -3.77
CA LYS A 153 -9.15 -13.97 -3.64
C LYS A 153 -9.68 -13.20 -2.44
N SER A 154 -9.05 -13.31 -1.29
CA SER A 154 -9.45 -12.61 -0.06
C SER A 154 -8.88 -11.20 0.04
N LYS A 155 -7.92 -10.84 -0.84
CA LYS A 155 -7.16 -9.57 -0.82
C LYS A 155 -6.48 -9.30 0.52
N LYS A 156 -6.08 -10.36 1.22
CA LYS A 156 -5.42 -10.27 2.53
C LYS A 156 -4.01 -10.84 2.44
N GLY A 157 -3.11 -10.24 3.20
CA GLY A 157 -1.71 -10.66 3.24
C GLY A 157 -1.09 -10.56 4.63
N ILE A 158 -0.01 -11.30 4.82
CA ILE A 158 0.91 -11.20 5.95
C ILE A 158 2.26 -10.81 5.37
N ILE A 159 2.85 -9.77 5.93
CA ILE A 159 4.06 -9.14 5.45
C ILE A 159 5.04 -9.07 6.62
N SER A 160 6.29 -9.48 6.40
CA SER A 160 7.33 -9.33 7.41
C SER A 160 8.32 -8.23 7.01
N ASN A 161 8.74 -7.43 7.98
CA ASN A 161 9.66 -6.30 7.80
C ASN A 161 9.23 -5.38 6.65
N VAL A 162 8.03 -4.84 6.79
CA VAL A 162 7.49 -3.90 5.80
C VAL A 162 8.14 -2.53 5.96
N VAL A 163 8.54 -1.95 4.84
CA VAL A 163 8.93 -0.54 4.71
C VAL A 163 8.00 0.09 3.67
N SER A 164 7.37 1.18 4.03
CA SER A 164 6.47 1.90 3.13
C SER A 164 6.63 3.39 3.30
N GLN A 165 6.87 4.07 2.19
CA GLN A 165 6.88 5.53 2.17
C GLN A 165 5.44 6.05 2.17
N GLN A 166 5.13 6.92 3.12
CA GLN A 166 3.81 7.51 3.29
C GLN A 166 3.96 9.02 3.47
N GLY A 167 3.65 9.78 2.41
CA GLY A 167 3.91 11.22 2.39
C GLY A 167 5.41 11.51 2.43
N GLU A 168 5.82 12.34 3.38
CA GLU A 168 7.24 12.73 3.58
C GLU A 168 7.98 11.79 4.53
N GLY A 169 7.34 10.75 5.06
CA GLY A 169 7.96 9.84 6.03
C GLY A 169 7.84 8.37 5.64
N TYR A 170 8.54 7.56 6.42
CA TYR A 170 8.59 6.10 6.27
C TYR A 170 7.89 5.44 7.46
N VAL A 171 7.04 4.49 7.14
CA VAL A 171 6.44 3.58 8.13
C VAL A 171 7.13 2.23 7.99
N THR A 172 7.75 1.76 9.05
CA THR A 172 8.39 0.45 9.11
C THR A 172 7.72 -0.43 10.17
N GLY A 173 7.70 -1.74 9.95
CA GLY A 173 7.11 -2.66 10.92
C GLY A 173 7.54 -4.10 10.69
N ASN A 174 7.79 -4.83 11.77
CA ASN A 174 8.30 -6.19 11.70
C ASN A 174 7.24 -7.19 11.21
N ASN A 175 5.99 -7.00 11.63
CA ASN A 175 4.88 -7.87 11.24
C ASN A 175 3.67 -7.01 10.88
N ALA A 176 3.26 -7.08 9.65
CA ALA A 176 2.10 -6.37 9.16
C ALA A 176 1.07 -7.33 8.55
N LYS A 177 -0.19 -7.02 8.74
CA LYS A 177 -1.31 -7.69 8.09
C LYS A 177 -1.99 -6.71 7.15
N LYS A 178 -2.03 -7.04 5.87
CA LYS A 178 -2.79 -6.29 4.87
C LYS A 178 -4.24 -6.76 4.89
N GLY A 179 -5.17 -5.83 5.06
CA GLY A 179 -6.61 -6.05 4.95
C GLY A 179 -7.10 -5.93 3.51
N ALA A 180 -8.34 -6.33 3.26
CA ALA A 180 -8.97 -6.23 1.94
C ALA A 180 -9.21 -4.79 1.46
N ASN A 181 -9.23 -3.81 2.36
CA ASN A 181 -9.44 -2.38 2.08
C ASN A 181 -8.12 -1.60 2.01
N ASP A 182 -7.00 -2.24 1.65
CA ASP A 182 -5.64 -1.68 1.61
C ASP A 182 -5.10 -1.15 2.94
N GLU A 183 -5.78 -1.46 4.03
CA GLU A 183 -5.32 -1.09 5.36
C GLU A 183 -4.21 -2.04 5.81
N LEU A 184 -3.14 -1.48 6.38
CA LEU A 184 -2.08 -2.23 7.03
C LEU A 184 -2.24 -2.15 8.55
N TYR A 185 -2.26 -3.30 9.19
CA TYR A 185 -2.25 -3.43 10.63
C TYR A 185 -0.89 -3.97 11.06
N MET A 186 -0.19 -3.25 11.91
CA MET A 186 1.14 -3.66 12.36
C MET A 186 1.29 -3.55 13.87
N LYS A 187 2.15 -4.42 14.41
CA LYS A 187 2.67 -4.32 15.78
C LYS A 187 4.09 -3.79 15.73
N SER A 188 4.47 -3.04 16.76
CA SER A 188 5.82 -2.48 16.89
C SER A 188 6.28 -1.72 15.65
N GLY A 189 5.38 -0.89 15.12
CA GLY A 189 5.68 -0.04 13.98
C GLY A 189 6.56 1.14 14.40
N ARG A 190 7.33 1.66 13.45
CA ARG A 190 8.11 2.90 13.58
C ARG A 190 7.66 3.87 12.50
N TYR A 191 7.59 5.12 12.84
CA TYR A 191 7.38 6.20 11.87
C TYR A 191 8.54 7.19 11.98
N THR A 192 9.17 7.49 10.88
CA THR A 192 10.29 8.43 10.81
C THR A 192 10.22 9.26 9.53
N THR A 193 10.73 10.48 9.60
CA THR A 193 11.00 11.34 8.44
C THR A 193 12.49 11.37 8.11
N CYS A 194 13.28 10.50 8.73
CA CYS A 194 14.71 10.36 8.44
C CYS A 194 14.91 9.57 7.13
N ASP A 195 15.82 10.01 6.27
CA ASP A 195 16.15 9.32 5.02
C ASP A 195 16.79 7.94 5.26
N HIS A 196 17.46 7.77 6.40
CA HIS A 196 18.01 6.48 6.83
C HIS A 196 16.96 5.63 7.53
N HIS A 197 16.01 5.09 6.77
CA HIS A 197 14.87 4.36 7.33
C HIS A 197 15.19 2.97 7.93
N GLU A 198 16.35 2.39 7.63
CA GLU A 198 16.82 1.15 8.26
C GLU A 198 17.32 1.40 9.68
N HIS A 199 18.09 2.48 9.89
CA HIS A 199 18.60 2.93 11.18
C HIS A 199 18.33 4.44 11.35
N PRO A 200 17.08 4.81 11.60
CA PRO A 200 16.72 6.21 11.70
C PRO A 200 17.26 6.82 13.01
N HIS A 201 17.86 8.02 12.93
CA HIS A 201 18.35 8.76 14.09
C HIS A 201 17.21 9.14 15.05
N PHE A 202 16.01 9.29 14.54
CA PHE A 202 14.82 9.53 15.36
C PHE A 202 13.61 8.85 14.77
N TYR A 203 12.76 8.33 15.62
CA TYR A 203 11.51 7.70 15.19
C TYR A 203 10.46 7.71 16.31
N MET A 204 9.20 7.70 15.90
CA MET A 204 8.08 7.42 16.78
C MET A 204 7.86 5.91 16.85
N GLN A 205 8.14 5.30 17.99
CA GLN A 205 7.86 3.90 18.24
C GLN A 205 6.38 3.74 18.58
N MET A 206 5.69 2.91 17.81
CA MET A 206 4.26 2.64 17.96
C MET A 206 4.03 1.22 18.43
N THR A 207 3.22 1.00 19.46
CA THR A 207 2.86 -0.34 19.92
C THR A 207 1.99 -1.07 18.89
N TYR A 208 0.98 -0.36 18.39
CA TYR A 208 0.09 -0.81 17.32
C TYR A 208 -0.11 0.34 16.36
N ALA A 209 -0.17 0.04 15.07
CA ALA A 209 -0.49 1.02 14.07
C ALA A 209 -1.47 0.45 13.03
N LYS A 210 -2.41 1.29 12.62
CA LYS A 210 -3.28 1.09 11.48
C LYS A 210 -2.94 2.13 10.43
N VAL A 211 -2.32 1.71 9.35
CA VAL A 211 -1.97 2.57 8.23
C VAL A 211 -3.08 2.50 7.18
N ARG A 212 -3.61 3.64 6.81
CA ARG A 212 -4.50 3.82 5.67
C ARG A 212 -3.73 4.59 4.60
N PRO A 213 -3.26 3.94 3.55
CA PRO A 213 -2.49 4.59 2.50
C PRO A 213 -3.18 5.85 1.99
N LYS A 214 -2.40 6.91 1.77
CA LYS A 214 -2.86 8.24 1.31
C LYS A 214 -3.85 8.98 2.22
N LYS A 215 -4.19 8.42 3.37
CA LYS A 215 -5.10 9.06 4.33
C LYS A 215 -4.40 9.40 5.63
N ASN A 216 -4.11 8.42 6.43
CA ASN A 216 -3.49 8.63 7.74
C ASN A 216 -2.92 7.34 8.33
N VAL A 217 -2.08 7.49 9.35
CA VAL A 217 -1.73 6.45 10.33
C VAL A 217 -2.44 6.77 11.62
N VAL A 218 -3.11 5.78 12.20
CA VAL A 218 -3.66 5.84 13.54
C VAL A 218 -2.85 4.88 14.41
N THR A 219 -2.33 5.37 15.53
CA THR A 219 -1.51 4.57 16.42
C THR A 219 -2.17 4.41 17.79
N GLY A 220 -1.87 3.29 18.46
CA GLY A 220 -2.04 3.17 19.90
C GLY A 220 -0.95 3.94 20.66
N PRO A 221 -0.58 3.49 21.87
CA PRO A 221 0.50 4.11 22.62
C PRO A 221 1.78 4.21 21.82
N ALA A 222 2.34 5.42 21.78
CA ALA A 222 3.53 5.73 21.02
C ALA A 222 4.47 6.63 21.83
N TYR A 223 5.78 6.50 21.60
CA TYR A 223 6.80 7.31 22.25
C TYR A 223 7.92 7.65 21.26
N LEU A 224 8.56 8.77 21.52
CA LEU A 224 9.67 9.25 20.68
C LEU A 224 10.98 8.59 21.12
N VAL A 225 11.74 8.12 20.13
CA VAL A 225 13.11 7.60 20.30
C VAL A 225 14.06 8.44 19.47
N VAL A 226 15.17 8.82 20.05
CA VAL A 226 16.24 9.57 19.39
C VAL A 226 17.56 8.89 19.69
N GLU A 227 18.34 8.55 18.65
CA GLU A 227 19.59 7.79 18.75
C GLU A 227 19.42 6.54 19.65
N ASP A 228 18.36 5.77 19.41
CA ASP A 228 17.96 4.58 20.15
C ASP A 228 17.65 4.78 21.65
N VAL A 229 17.64 6.04 22.13
CA VAL A 229 17.27 6.39 23.50
C VAL A 229 15.79 6.78 23.53
N PRO A 230 14.93 6.05 24.27
CA PRO A 230 13.54 6.43 24.44
C PRO A 230 13.43 7.70 25.28
N LEU A 231 12.75 8.68 24.75
CA LEU A 231 12.47 9.92 25.48
C LEU A 231 11.18 9.74 26.32
N PRO A 232 11.05 10.48 27.44
CA PRO A 232 9.85 10.46 28.29
C PRO A 232 8.66 11.19 27.65
N LEU A 233 8.65 11.31 26.34
CA LEU A 233 7.57 11.88 25.54
C LEU A 233 6.73 10.74 24.96
N ALA A 234 5.67 10.37 25.68
CA ALA A 234 4.75 9.32 25.29
C ALA A 234 3.33 9.85 25.16
N VAL A 235 2.63 9.36 24.18
CA VAL A 235 1.21 9.67 23.94
C VAL A 235 0.38 8.38 23.94
N PRO A 236 -0.81 8.37 24.54
CA PRO A 236 -1.65 7.17 24.62
C PRO A 236 -2.19 6.75 23.23
N PHE A 237 -2.38 7.68 22.35
CA PHE A 237 -2.71 7.46 20.94
C PHE A 237 -2.26 8.67 20.11
N PHE A 238 -2.01 8.43 18.82
CA PHE A 238 -1.66 9.51 17.90
C PHE A 238 -2.18 9.20 16.50
N PHE A 239 -2.30 10.23 15.66
CA PHE A 239 -2.59 10.05 14.25
C PHE A 239 -1.76 11.01 13.39
N PHE A 240 -1.28 10.50 12.26
CA PHE A 240 -0.53 11.24 11.27
C PHE A 240 -1.37 11.30 9.99
N PRO A 241 -1.82 12.46 9.54
CA PRO A 241 -2.43 12.61 8.24
C PRO A 241 -1.34 12.62 7.15
N PHE A 242 -1.56 11.92 6.04
CA PHE A 242 -0.65 11.91 4.89
C PHE A 242 -1.05 12.87 3.78
N SER A 243 -2.11 13.65 3.98
CA SER A 243 -2.55 14.55 2.95
C SER A 243 -1.59 15.73 2.81
N SER A 244 -1.12 15.98 1.60
CA SER A 244 -0.45 17.21 1.20
C SER A 244 -1.41 18.40 1.12
N SER A 245 -2.70 18.16 1.27
CA SER A 245 -3.72 19.18 1.32
C SER A 245 -3.91 19.67 2.75
N TYR A 246 -4.43 20.85 2.84
CA TYR A 246 -4.79 21.55 4.04
C TYR A 246 -5.57 20.65 5.02
N SER A 247 -4.92 20.18 6.07
CA SER A 247 -5.51 19.25 7.03
C SER A 247 -5.30 19.71 8.48
N SER A 248 -6.26 19.36 9.34
CA SER A 248 -6.11 19.57 10.78
C SER A 248 -5.03 18.67 11.35
N GLY A 249 -4.29 19.16 12.33
CA GLY A 249 -3.20 18.39 12.93
C GLY A 249 -2.66 19.01 14.21
N PHE A 250 -1.81 18.25 14.90
CA PHE A 250 -1.11 18.72 16.08
C PHE A 250 0.03 19.68 15.71
N LEU A 251 0.16 20.74 16.48
CA LEU A 251 1.29 21.64 16.46
C LEU A 251 2.27 21.17 17.52
N MET A 252 3.47 20.78 17.09
CA MET A 252 4.51 20.31 17.99
C MET A 252 5.02 21.49 18.82
N PRO A 253 5.14 21.31 20.15
CA PRO A 253 5.67 22.36 20.99
C PRO A 253 7.16 22.58 20.74
N THR A 254 7.59 23.82 20.89
CA THR A 254 8.99 24.22 20.85
C THR A 254 9.51 24.33 22.28
N TYR A 255 10.69 23.76 22.52
CA TYR A 255 11.37 23.96 23.78
C TYR A 255 11.94 25.38 23.88
N MET A 256 11.71 26.02 25.02
CA MET A 256 12.23 27.36 25.32
C MET A 256 12.81 27.38 26.73
N ASP A 257 13.93 28.06 26.89
CA ASP A 257 14.51 28.39 28.17
C ASP A 257 14.37 29.90 28.41
N ASP A 258 13.63 30.28 29.45
CA ASP A 258 13.39 31.66 29.84
C ASP A 258 13.90 31.87 31.26
N SER A 259 14.83 32.83 31.44
CA SER A 259 15.45 33.09 32.72
C SER A 259 14.43 33.47 33.83
N SER A 260 13.32 34.07 33.48
CA SER A 260 12.28 34.47 34.41
C SER A 260 11.25 33.40 34.70
N ARG A 261 10.85 32.60 33.70
CA ARG A 261 9.78 31.59 33.74
C ARG A 261 10.31 30.15 33.81
N GLY A 262 11.61 29.97 33.62
CA GLY A 262 12.25 28.66 33.57
C GLY A 262 12.09 27.96 32.22
N PHE A 263 12.33 26.66 32.21
CA PHE A 263 12.11 25.85 31.02
C PHE A 263 10.65 25.77 30.66
N GLY A 264 10.35 25.78 29.37
CA GLY A 264 8.99 25.71 28.90
C GLY A 264 8.84 24.99 27.57
N LEU A 265 7.63 24.56 27.34
CA LEU A 265 7.14 24.13 26.04
C LEU A 265 6.16 25.17 25.54
N THR A 266 6.47 25.78 24.40
CA THR A 266 5.70 26.85 23.79
C THR A 266 5.13 26.43 22.43
N ASP A 267 4.06 27.09 22.02
CA ASP A 267 3.41 26.89 20.70
C ASP A 267 2.87 25.47 20.45
N GLY A 268 2.81 24.61 21.47
CA GLY A 268 2.17 23.31 21.38
C GLY A 268 0.66 23.43 21.27
N GLY A 269 0.01 22.64 20.40
CA GLY A 269 -1.44 22.79 20.27
C GLY A 269 -2.07 21.99 19.14
N TYR A 270 -3.17 22.53 18.63
CA TYR A 270 -3.90 21.91 17.55
C TYR A 270 -4.35 22.93 16.50
N TYR A 271 -4.13 22.58 15.24
CA TYR A 271 -4.58 23.33 14.07
C TYR A 271 -5.86 22.69 13.52
N PHE A 272 -6.91 23.48 13.43
CA PHE A 272 -8.17 23.09 12.83
C PHE A 272 -8.30 23.70 11.44
N ALA A 273 -8.24 22.89 10.41
CA ALA A 273 -8.60 23.28 9.05
C ALA A 273 -10.12 23.17 8.89
N ILE A 274 -10.84 24.24 9.23
CA ILE A 274 -12.31 24.22 9.22
C ILE A 274 -12.83 24.22 7.79
N SER A 275 -12.24 25.05 6.94
CA SER A 275 -12.59 25.13 5.51
C SER A 275 -11.47 25.83 4.73
N ASP A 276 -11.55 25.80 3.40
CA ASP A 276 -10.62 26.55 2.52
C ASP A 276 -10.60 28.06 2.77
N LYS A 277 -11.50 28.56 3.58
CA LYS A 277 -11.67 29.99 3.86
C LYS A 277 -11.44 30.36 5.30
N MET A 278 -11.30 29.40 6.19
CA MET A 278 -11.20 29.63 7.63
C MET A 278 -10.40 28.53 8.31
N ASP A 279 -9.45 28.92 9.14
CA ASP A 279 -8.71 28.05 10.03
C ASP A 279 -8.79 28.51 11.50
N LEU A 280 -8.38 27.64 12.41
CA LEU A 280 -8.23 27.96 13.81
C LEU A 280 -7.01 27.24 14.37
N LYS A 281 -6.11 27.98 15.00
CA LYS A 281 -4.96 27.48 15.75
C LYS A 281 -5.20 27.69 17.23
N LEU A 282 -5.21 26.62 17.99
CA LEU A 282 -5.18 26.68 19.46
C LEU A 282 -3.80 26.27 19.93
N ARG A 283 -3.09 27.15 20.64
CA ARG A 283 -1.74 26.92 21.15
C ARG A 283 -1.72 27.12 22.65
N ALA A 284 -0.89 26.33 23.32
CA ALA A 284 -0.64 26.43 24.75
C ALA A 284 0.85 26.53 25.05
N ASP A 285 1.19 27.38 25.99
CA ASP A 285 2.54 27.51 26.52
C ASP A 285 2.54 27.10 27.99
N ILE A 286 3.49 26.32 28.43
CA ILE A 286 3.63 25.83 29.81
C ILE A 286 5.08 25.99 30.24
N PHE A 287 5.30 26.59 31.40
CA PHE A 287 6.62 26.82 31.98
C PHE A 287 6.78 26.14 33.34
N THR A 288 7.99 25.73 33.67
CA THR A 288 8.30 25.01 34.91
C THR A 288 8.05 25.81 36.19
N LYS A 289 8.10 27.14 36.14
CA LYS A 289 7.78 27.99 37.30
C LYS A 289 6.29 28.27 37.46
N GLY A 290 5.42 27.49 36.78
CA GLY A 290 3.97 27.55 36.93
C GLY A 290 3.25 28.54 36.04
N SER A 291 3.97 29.25 35.15
CA SER A 291 3.35 30.14 34.16
C SER A 291 2.78 29.35 33.00
N TRP A 292 1.63 29.75 32.52
CA TRP A 292 1.03 29.12 31.32
C TRP A 292 0.28 30.20 30.51
N ALA A 293 0.10 29.91 29.23
CA ALA A 293 -0.69 30.76 28.33
C ALA A 293 -1.50 29.91 27.35
N LEU A 294 -2.65 30.43 26.95
CA LEU A 294 -3.46 29.86 25.87
C LEU A 294 -3.62 30.91 24.78
N ASN A 295 -3.35 30.54 23.56
CA ASN A 295 -3.42 31.40 22.39
C ASN A 295 -4.36 30.77 21.36
N ALA A 296 -5.35 31.56 20.92
CA ALA A 296 -6.23 31.18 19.82
C ALA A 296 -6.01 32.14 18.66
N GLU A 297 -5.82 31.63 17.48
CA GLU A 297 -5.61 32.38 16.24
C GLU A 297 -6.50 31.80 15.16
N SER A 298 -7.29 32.64 14.50
CA SER A 298 -8.16 32.23 13.40
C SER A 298 -7.98 33.19 12.24
N ASN A 299 -7.61 32.61 11.09
CA ASN A 299 -7.55 33.32 9.82
C ASN A 299 -8.83 33.04 9.05
N TYR A 300 -9.40 34.07 8.45
CA TYR A 300 -10.51 33.91 7.55
C TYR A 300 -10.30 34.75 6.28
N ILE A 301 -10.57 34.12 5.14
CA ILE A 301 -10.37 34.74 3.83
C ILE A 301 -11.49 34.36 2.86
N LYS A 302 -12.07 35.37 2.22
CA LYS A 302 -12.95 35.18 1.06
C LYS A 302 -12.43 36.01 -0.08
N ARG A 303 -11.86 35.35 -1.08
CA ARG A 303 -11.23 36.00 -2.25
C ARG A 303 -12.11 37.08 -2.81
N TYR A 304 -11.55 38.30 -3.01
CA TYR A 304 -12.16 39.50 -3.53
C TYR A 304 -13.27 40.14 -2.64
N LYS A 305 -13.49 39.64 -1.41
CA LYS A 305 -14.51 40.22 -0.52
C LYS A 305 -13.96 40.68 0.80
N TYR A 306 -13.35 39.81 1.57
CA TYR A 306 -12.79 40.13 2.88
C TYR A 306 -11.71 39.15 3.30
N SER A 307 -10.79 39.60 4.14
CA SER A 307 -9.84 38.80 4.88
C SER A 307 -9.65 39.40 6.26
N GLY A 308 -9.34 38.58 7.22
CA GLY A 308 -9.06 39.05 8.57
C GLY A 308 -8.39 37.99 9.42
N LEU A 309 -7.85 38.45 10.53
CA LEU A 309 -7.19 37.64 11.54
C LEU A 309 -7.87 37.98 12.89
N PHE A 310 -8.26 36.92 13.58
CA PHE A 310 -8.72 37.00 14.97
C PHE A 310 -7.68 36.38 15.87
N GLN A 311 -7.24 37.08 16.90
CA GLN A 311 -6.32 36.59 17.90
C GLN A 311 -6.86 36.84 19.30
N ALA A 312 -6.80 35.83 20.15
CA ALA A 312 -7.12 35.90 21.56
C ALA A 312 -6.03 35.20 22.36
N SER A 313 -5.57 35.82 23.42
CA SER A 313 -4.59 35.21 24.33
C SER A 313 -5.02 35.39 25.78
N TYR A 314 -4.80 34.34 26.56
CA TYR A 314 -5.00 34.34 27.99
C TYR A 314 -3.72 33.83 28.67
N LYS A 315 -3.25 34.60 29.69
CA LYS A 315 -1.98 34.32 30.39
C LYS A 315 -2.19 34.36 31.89
#